data_22cc429b9b6a9f8e7dd5f2dfc0f90477
#
_entry.id   22cc429b9b6a9f8e7dd5f2dfc0f90477
#
_cell.length_a   1.000
_cell.length_b   1.000
_cell.length_c   1.000
_cell.angle_alpha   90.00
_cell.angle_beta   90.00
_cell.angle_gamma   90.00
#
_symmetry.space_group_name_H-M   'P 1'
#
loop_
_entity.id
_entity.type
_entity.pdbx_description
1 polymer ?
#
loop_
_entity_poly.entity_id
_entity_poly.type
_entity_poly.pdbx_seq_one_letter_code
_entity_poly.pdbx_strand_id
1 'polypeptide(L)'
;SLISNRCKDVHSKSTEELVTLEESQNLEFKSSVWHPYEISKNPNITSSEYMKQINEATIKTVSGFLNSDGGTLLIGLNDGKEILGLNSDIKASNSTDLDKYELKLVKLLSDMCGRANIAEFVRVELCPIGKEQVCRLDVRPSTTPVFIKNEKFYVRVGNATNSLNSKEIYDYCNRHWR
;
A
#
# COMPACT_ATOMS: atom_id res chain seq x y z
N SER A 1 -23.00 3.65 -5.51
CA SER A 1 -23.01 2.41 -4.75
C SER A 1 -22.41 2.64 -3.37
N LEU A 2 -22.83 1.89 -2.36
CA LEU A 2 -22.30 1.93 -0.97
C LEU A 2 -20.76 1.71 -0.90
N ILE A 3 -20.21 0.95 -1.82
CA ILE A 3 -18.78 0.63 -1.96
C ILE A 3 -17.95 1.88 -2.27
N SER A 4 -18.43 2.71 -3.19
CA SER A 4 -17.76 3.97 -3.59
C SER A 4 -17.68 5.02 -2.45
N ASN A 5 -18.50 4.89 -1.40
CA ASN A 5 -18.53 5.88 -0.32
C ASN A 5 -17.47 5.63 0.76
N ARG A 6 -17.06 4.38 1.03
CA ARG A 6 -16.06 4.06 2.07
C ARG A 6 -14.65 4.54 1.72
N CYS A 7 -14.24 4.37 0.46
CA CYS A 7 -12.99 4.90 -0.04
C CYS A 7 -12.99 6.44 0.02
N LYS A 8 -14.09 7.09 -0.39
CA LYS A 8 -14.23 8.55 -0.33
C LYS A 8 -14.13 9.10 1.10
N ASP A 9 -14.59 8.35 2.10
CA ASP A 9 -14.51 8.77 3.49
C ASP A 9 -13.06 8.87 3.97
N VAL A 10 -12.20 7.87 3.73
CA VAL A 10 -10.78 7.94 4.10
C VAL A 10 -10.01 8.96 3.25
N HIS A 11 -10.32 9.07 1.94
CA HIS A 11 -9.66 10.03 1.06
C HIS A 11 -9.99 11.49 1.40
N SER A 12 -11.15 11.77 2.01
CA SER A 12 -11.55 13.11 2.43
C SER A 12 -10.91 13.59 3.74
N LYS A 13 -10.35 12.67 4.54
CA LYS A 13 -9.70 12.99 5.80
C LYS A 13 -8.28 13.49 5.58
N SER A 14 -7.82 14.41 6.42
CA SER A 14 -6.41 14.81 6.45
C SER A 14 -5.52 13.65 6.90
N THR A 15 -4.23 13.72 6.59
CA THR A 15 -3.28 12.69 7.03
C THR A 15 -3.15 12.70 8.55
N GLU A 16 -3.22 13.87 9.20
CA GLU A 16 -3.26 14.02 10.66
C GLU A 16 -4.47 13.33 11.30
N GLU A 17 -5.63 13.38 10.66
CA GLU A 17 -6.81 12.65 11.12
C GLU A 17 -6.62 11.14 10.95
N LEU A 18 -6.12 10.69 9.79
CA LEU A 18 -5.94 9.27 9.50
C LEU A 18 -4.99 8.56 10.47
N VAL A 19 -3.91 9.21 10.90
CA VAL A 19 -2.94 8.59 11.84
C VAL A 19 -3.53 8.36 13.25
N THR A 20 -4.66 8.96 13.56
CA THR A 20 -5.37 8.73 14.84
C THR A 20 -6.32 7.54 14.79
N LEU A 21 -6.68 7.07 13.59
CA LEU A 21 -7.64 5.99 13.39
C LEU A 21 -6.98 4.62 13.51
N GLU A 22 -7.81 3.59 13.64
CA GLU A 22 -7.37 2.20 13.55
C GLU A 22 -7.33 1.74 12.09
N GLU A 23 -6.47 0.77 11.79
CA GLU A 23 -6.49 0.08 10.50
C GLU A 23 -7.85 -0.55 10.24
N SER A 24 -8.24 -0.58 8.98
CA SER A 24 -9.57 -1.03 8.57
C SER A 24 -9.51 -1.63 7.16
N GLN A 25 -10.67 -1.94 6.60
CA GLN A 25 -10.75 -2.38 5.21
C GLN A 25 -10.17 -1.33 4.23
N ASN A 26 -10.24 -0.05 4.57
CA ASN A 26 -9.85 1.06 3.70
C ASN A 26 -8.68 1.90 4.25
N LEU A 27 -8.04 1.47 5.34
CA LEU A 27 -6.88 2.16 5.92
C LEU A 27 -5.83 1.15 6.38
N GLU A 28 -4.59 1.36 5.97
CA GLU A 28 -3.45 0.52 6.33
C GLU A 28 -2.23 1.37 6.64
N PHE A 29 -1.41 0.92 7.59
CA PHE A 29 -0.13 1.53 7.95
C PHE A 29 1.03 0.59 7.64
N LYS A 30 2.15 1.14 7.20
CA LYS A 30 3.41 0.42 7.01
C LYS A 30 4.56 1.27 7.54
N SER A 31 5.48 0.63 8.25
CA SER A 31 6.67 1.30 8.75
C SER A 31 7.58 1.78 7.62
N SER A 32 7.70 0.98 6.56
CA SER A 32 8.62 1.22 5.44
C SER A 32 8.24 0.38 4.22
N VAL A 33 8.88 0.67 3.09
CA VAL A 33 8.87 -0.14 1.87
C VAL A 33 10.21 -0.86 1.67
N TRP A 34 11.32 -0.28 2.15
CA TRP A 34 12.69 -0.80 1.96
C TRP A 34 13.45 -1.01 3.26
N HIS A 35 13.23 -0.18 4.30
CA HIS A 35 14.00 -0.27 5.53
C HIS A 35 13.53 -1.40 6.43
N PRO A 36 14.40 -2.36 6.82
CA PRO A 36 14.04 -3.55 7.59
C PRO A 36 13.99 -3.29 9.10
N TYR A 37 13.04 -2.46 9.58
CA TYR A 37 12.92 -2.10 11.01
C TYR A 37 12.89 -3.30 11.96
N GLU A 38 12.26 -4.41 11.58
CA GLU A 38 12.02 -5.55 12.46
C GLU A 38 12.90 -6.78 12.13
N ILE A 39 13.97 -6.58 11.37
CA ILE A 39 14.85 -7.71 10.96
C ILE A 39 15.42 -8.47 12.16
N SER A 40 15.67 -7.79 13.28
CA SER A 40 16.18 -8.41 14.50
C SER A 40 15.23 -9.45 15.11
N LYS A 41 13.95 -9.36 14.80
CA LYS A 41 12.93 -10.35 15.21
C LYS A 41 12.97 -11.63 14.36
N ASN A 42 13.73 -11.63 13.25
CA ASN A 42 13.80 -12.71 12.28
C ASN A 42 15.27 -13.13 12.04
N PRO A 43 15.94 -13.81 13.01
CA PRO A 43 17.37 -14.06 12.95
C PRO A 43 17.82 -14.98 11.82
N ASN A 44 16.88 -15.70 11.19
CA ASN A 44 17.15 -16.65 10.12
C ASN A 44 16.96 -16.09 8.70
N ILE A 45 16.68 -14.78 8.57
CA ILE A 45 16.44 -14.14 7.28
C ILE A 45 17.51 -13.09 6.99
N THR A 46 17.97 -12.99 5.75
CA THR A 46 18.88 -11.94 5.32
C THR A 46 18.18 -10.60 5.17
N SER A 47 18.92 -9.50 5.26
CA SER A 47 18.37 -8.16 5.03
C SER A 47 17.72 -8.02 3.65
N SER A 48 18.29 -8.66 2.62
CA SER A 48 17.75 -8.65 1.26
C SER A 48 16.42 -9.38 1.16
N GLU A 49 16.30 -10.55 1.77
CA GLU A 49 15.05 -11.33 1.81
C GLU A 49 13.96 -10.58 2.59
N TYR A 50 14.33 -9.99 3.72
CA TYR A 50 13.39 -9.19 4.51
C TYR A 50 12.91 -7.95 3.76
N MET A 51 13.82 -7.23 3.10
CA MET A 51 13.47 -6.10 2.24
C MET A 51 12.48 -6.51 1.13
N LYS A 52 12.71 -7.66 0.50
CA LYS A 52 11.78 -8.21 -0.50
C LYS A 52 10.39 -8.45 0.10
N GLN A 53 10.30 -9.00 1.31
CA GLN A 53 9.02 -9.24 1.99
C GLN A 53 8.26 -7.95 2.26
N ILE A 54 8.92 -6.88 2.74
CA ILE A 54 8.25 -5.60 3.01
C ILE A 54 7.86 -4.87 1.72
N ASN A 55 8.66 -4.96 0.65
CA ASN A 55 8.24 -4.52 -0.68
C ASN A 55 6.96 -5.23 -1.13
N GLU A 56 6.92 -6.56 -1.03
CA GLU A 56 5.76 -7.37 -1.38
C GLU A 56 4.53 -7.02 -0.54
N ALA A 57 4.69 -6.75 0.75
CA ALA A 57 3.59 -6.34 1.62
C ALA A 57 2.94 -5.03 1.16
N THR A 58 3.75 -4.04 0.75
CA THR A 58 3.25 -2.78 0.17
C THR A 58 2.49 -3.01 -1.14
N ILE A 59 3.07 -3.80 -2.04
CA ILE A 59 2.46 -4.14 -3.34
C ILE A 59 1.12 -4.87 -3.16
N LYS A 60 1.07 -5.85 -2.25
CA LYS A 60 -0.15 -6.58 -1.92
C LYS A 60 -1.26 -5.67 -1.42
N THR A 61 -0.93 -4.74 -0.51
CA THR A 61 -1.89 -3.78 0.04
C THR A 61 -2.49 -2.91 -1.06
N VAL A 62 -1.66 -2.33 -1.93
CA VAL A 62 -2.13 -1.51 -3.05
C VAL A 62 -2.98 -2.33 -4.02
N SER A 63 -2.54 -3.54 -4.39
CA SER A 63 -3.31 -4.45 -5.23
C SER A 63 -4.66 -4.82 -4.59
N GLY A 64 -4.67 -5.11 -3.29
CA GLY A 64 -5.88 -5.40 -2.54
C GLY A 64 -6.88 -4.24 -2.57
N PHE A 65 -6.42 -3.01 -2.40
CA PHE A 65 -7.26 -1.81 -2.53
C PHE A 65 -7.80 -1.62 -3.95
N LEU A 66 -6.94 -1.78 -4.97
CA LEU A 66 -7.35 -1.69 -6.39
C LEU A 66 -8.47 -2.69 -6.73
N ASN A 67 -8.39 -3.90 -6.22
CA ASN A 67 -9.34 -4.97 -6.49
C ASN A 67 -10.56 -5.00 -5.55
N SER A 68 -10.64 -4.09 -4.60
CA SER A 68 -11.73 -4.03 -3.63
C SER A 68 -12.35 -2.63 -3.59
N ASP A 69 -12.58 -2.07 -2.42
CA ASP A 69 -13.28 -0.80 -2.26
C ASP A 69 -12.35 0.42 -2.26
N GLY A 70 -11.07 0.23 -2.61
CA GLY A 70 -10.05 1.27 -2.46
C GLY A 70 -9.65 1.49 -1.01
N GLY A 71 -8.82 2.50 -0.77
CA GLY A 71 -8.37 2.85 0.57
C GLY A 71 -7.15 3.76 0.56
N THR A 72 -6.63 4.02 1.74
CA THR A 72 -5.40 4.79 1.95
C THR A 72 -4.35 3.93 2.64
N LEU A 73 -3.15 3.92 2.09
CA LEU A 73 -1.95 3.39 2.70
C LEU A 73 -1.07 4.54 3.19
N LEU A 74 -0.69 4.54 4.47
CA LEU A 74 0.29 5.46 5.03
C LEU A 74 1.59 4.71 5.32
N ILE A 75 2.70 5.21 4.79
CA ILE A 75 4.05 4.67 4.97
C ILE A 75 4.85 5.63 5.85
N GLY A 76 5.55 5.09 6.84
CA GLY A 76 6.32 5.85 7.82
C GLY A 76 5.69 5.82 9.23
N LEU A 77 4.77 4.87 9.50
CA LEU A 77 4.18 4.61 10.80
C LEU A 77 4.34 3.14 11.18
N ASN A 78 4.60 2.86 12.45
CA ASN A 78 4.57 1.48 12.96
C ASN A 78 3.14 1.07 13.40
N ASP A 79 2.98 -0.19 13.79
CA ASP A 79 1.69 -0.75 14.25
C ASP A 79 1.15 -0.03 15.50
N GLY A 80 2.03 0.59 16.30
CA GLY A 80 1.67 1.42 17.45
C GLY A 80 1.28 2.85 17.07
N LYS A 81 1.19 3.18 15.79
CA LYS A 81 0.90 4.52 15.24
C LYS A 81 1.98 5.57 15.57
N GLU A 82 3.18 5.14 15.95
CA GLU A 82 4.32 6.02 16.10
C GLU A 82 4.80 6.47 14.70
N ILE A 83 5.01 7.78 14.54
CA ILE A 83 5.51 8.36 13.29
C ILE A 83 7.01 8.13 13.22
N LEU A 84 7.44 7.23 12.34
CA LEU A 84 8.84 6.90 12.09
C LEU A 84 9.47 7.82 11.05
N GLY A 85 8.63 8.40 10.18
CA GLY A 85 9.07 9.18 9.04
C GLY A 85 9.67 8.33 7.93
N LEU A 86 10.27 8.98 6.94
CA LEU A 86 10.78 8.34 5.72
C LEU A 86 12.31 8.30 5.61
N ASN A 87 13.05 8.95 6.51
CA ASN A 87 14.51 9.10 6.37
C ASN A 87 15.25 7.76 6.26
N SER A 88 14.91 6.79 7.09
CA SER A 88 15.52 5.45 7.03
C SER A 88 15.15 4.71 5.76
N ASP A 89 13.91 4.86 5.32
CA ASP A 89 13.40 4.21 4.10
C ASP A 89 14.02 4.82 2.83
N ILE A 90 14.20 6.14 2.78
CA ILE A 90 14.91 6.85 1.71
C ILE A 90 16.33 6.28 1.57
N LYS A 91 17.07 6.15 2.68
CA LYS A 91 18.43 5.58 2.67
C LYS A 91 18.43 4.13 2.19
N ALA A 92 17.52 3.30 2.71
CA ALA A 92 17.42 1.88 2.36
C ALA A 92 17.04 1.68 0.88
N SER A 93 16.27 2.60 0.31
CA SER A 93 15.92 2.59 -1.11
C SER A 93 17.06 3.07 -2.03
N ASN A 94 18.18 3.54 -1.49
CA ASN A 94 19.22 4.25 -2.22
C ASN A 94 18.73 5.50 -2.96
N SER A 95 17.72 6.17 -2.42
CA SER A 95 17.24 7.45 -2.93
C SER A 95 18.01 8.60 -2.28
N THR A 96 18.19 9.70 -3.00
CA THR A 96 18.93 10.87 -2.52
C THR A 96 18.06 11.84 -1.73
N ASP A 97 16.75 11.83 -2.02
CA ASP A 97 15.78 12.78 -1.50
C ASP A 97 14.36 12.21 -1.60
N LEU A 98 13.39 12.97 -1.12
CA LEU A 98 11.96 12.62 -1.14
C LEU A 98 11.41 12.43 -2.57
N ASP A 99 11.81 13.28 -3.52
CA ASP A 99 11.31 13.17 -4.90
C ASP A 99 11.79 11.87 -5.56
N LYS A 100 13.05 11.49 -5.34
CA LYS A 100 13.60 10.23 -5.84
C LYS A 100 12.97 9.02 -5.16
N TYR A 101 12.67 9.14 -3.89
CA TYR A 101 11.93 8.11 -3.14
C TYR A 101 10.53 7.90 -3.75
N GLU A 102 9.77 8.97 -3.95
CA GLU A 102 8.44 8.91 -4.56
C GLU A 102 8.48 8.27 -5.96
N LEU A 103 9.41 8.73 -6.82
CA LEU A 103 9.59 8.14 -8.16
C LEU A 103 9.90 6.64 -8.10
N LYS A 104 10.74 6.21 -7.16
CA LYS A 104 11.08 4.80 -6.99
C LYS A 104 9.89 3.97 -6.51
N LEU A 105 9.09 4.50 -5.60
CA LEU A 105 7.86 3.87 -5.14
C LEU A 105 6.84 3.73 -6.28
N VAL A 106 6.59 4.80 -7.02
CA VAL A 106 5.68 4.77 -8.17
C VAL A 106 6.17 3.77 -9.23
N LYS A 107 7.48 3.72 -9.47
CA LYS A 107 8.06 2.73 -10.39
C LYS A 107 7.84 1.30 -9.91
N LEU A 108 8.11 1.01 -8.64
CA LEU A 108 7.89 -0.31 -8.05
C LEU A 108 6.43 -0.77 -8.23
N LEU A 109 5.48 0.09 -7.87
CA LEU A 109 4.06 -0.21 -8.00
C LEU A 109 3.63 -0.37 -9.46
N SER A 110 4.12 0.48 -10.37
CA SER A 110 3.83 0.41 -11.80
C SER A 110 4.35 -0.86 -12.45
N ASP A 111 5.54 -1.31 -12.07
CA ASP A 111 6.14 -2.54 -12.58
C ASP A 111 5.37 -3.79 -12.10
N MET A 112 4.73 -3.71 -10.93
CA MET A 112 4.04 -4.83 -10.31
C MET A 112 2.53 -4.89 -10.62
N CYS A 113 1.84 -3.75 -10.54
CA CYS A 113 0.39 -3.65 -10.70
C CYS A 113 -0.06 -3.13 -12.07
N GLY A 114 0.87 -2.74 -12.92
CA GLY A 114 0.61 -2.14 -14.23
C GLY A 114 0.61 -0.61 -14.18
N ARG A 115 1.36 0.00 -15.10
CA ARG A 115 1.56 1.45 -15.17
C ARG A 115 0.24 2.21 -15.33
N ALA A 116 -0.66 1.74 -16.18
CA ALA A 116 -1.95 2.38 -16.41
C ALA A 116 -2.82 2.38 -15.15
N ASN A 117 -2.84 1.26 -14.40
CA ASN A 117 -3.59 1.16 -13.15
C ASN A 117 -3.08 2.14 -12.10
N ILE A 118 -1.75 2.25 -11.95
CA ILE A 118 -1.17 3.19 -10.98
C ILE A 118 -1.44 4.64 -11.40
N ALA A 119 -1.26 4.97 -12.68
CA ALA A 119 -1.52 6.32 -13.19
C ALA A 119 -2.98 6.77 -13.01
N GLU A 120 -3.93 5.85 -13.19
CA GLU A 120 -5.36 6.18 -13.13
C GLU A 120 -5.93 6.14 -11.71
N PHE A 121 -5.53 5.15 -10.89
CA PHE A 121 -6.20 4.85 -9.62
C PHE A 121 -5.42 5.18 -8.37
N VAL A 122 -4.12 5.50 -8.46
CA VAL A 122 -3.27 5.73 -7.28
C VAL A 122 -2.72 7.15 -7.28
N ARG A 123 -3.01 7.90 -6.22
CA ARG A 123 -2.38 9.18 -5.94
C ARG A 123 -1.36 9.01 -4.83
N VAL A 124 -0.14 9.44 -5.08
CA VAL A 124 0.95 9.44 -4.09
C VAL A 124 1.19 10.88 -3.65
N GLU A 125 1.34 11.08 -2.35
CA GLU A 125 1.57 12.39 -1.74
C GLU A 125 2.51 12.26 -0.54
N LEU A 126 3.47 13.16 -0.44
CA LEU A 126 4.36 13.27 0.71
C LEU A 126 3.77 14.30 1.68
N CYS A 127 3.45 13.86 2.88
CA CYS A 127 2.71 14.65 3.86
C CYS A 127 3.58 14.91 5.09
N PRO A 128 3.78 16.18 5.50
CA PRO A 128 4.45 16.49 6.76
C PRO A 128 3.53 16.15 7.94
N ILE A 129 4.07 15.45 8.94
CA ILE A 129 3.43 15.21 10.23
C ILE A 129 4.42 15.61 11.31
N GLY A 130 4.19 16.76 11.95
CA GLY A 130 5.14 17.35 12.88
C GLY A 130 6.47 17.66 12.21
N LYS A 131 7.56 17.03 12.67
CA LYS A 131 8.90 17.16 12.08
C LYS A 131 9.23 16.10 11.05
N GLU A 132 8.36 15.10 10.88
CA GLU A 132 8.57 13.96 10.01
C GLU A 132 7.76 14.09 8.71
N GLN A 133 8.12 13.26 7.74
CA GLN A 133 7.36 13.09 6.51
C GLN A 133 6.78 11.67 6.47
N VAL A 134 5.56 11.53 6.04
CA VAL A 134 4.95 10.23 5.72
C VAL A 134 4.53 10.20 4.27
N CYS A 135 4.51 9.04 3.66
CA CYS A 135 4.02 8.86 2.30
C CYS A 135 2.58 8.36 2.35
N ARG A 136 1.67 9.09 1.70
CA ARG A 136 0.25 8.76 1.59
C ARG A 136 -0.05 8.27 0.18
N LEU A 137 -0.66 7.10 0.08
CA LEU A 137 -1.19 6.55 -1.17
C LEU A 137 -2.71 6.45 -1.05
N ASP A 138 -3.41 7.29 -1.79
CA ASP A 138 -4.86 7.17 -1.95
C ASP A 138 -5.16 6.31 -3.18
N VAL A 139 -5.77 5.16 -2.96
CA VAL A 139 -6.06 4.15 -3.98
C VAL A 139 -7.56 4.07 -4.23
N ARG A 140 -7.98 4.36 -5.45
CA ARG A 140 -9.38 4.16 -5.88
C ARG A 140 -9.58 2.72 -6.37
N PRO A 141 -10.78 2.16 -6.27
CA PRO A 141 -11.11 0.88 -6.89
C PRO A 141 -10.83 0.92 -8.40
N SER A 142 -10.17 -0.11 -8.91
CA SER A 142 -9.96 -0.24 -10.35
C SER A 142 -11.25 -0.68 -11.06
N THR A 143 -11.35 -0.34 -12.32
CA THR A 143 -12.52 -0.72 -13.16
C THR A 143 -12.38 -2.11 -13.78
N THR A 144 -11.22 -2.74 -13.62
CA THR A 144 -10.90 -4.07 -14.12
C THR A 144 -10.03 -4.82 -13.12
N PRO A 145 -9.99 -6.17 -13.16
CA PRO A 145 -9.11 -6.97 -12.32
C PRO A 145 -7.64 -6.60 -12.47
N VAL A 146 -6.92 -6.43 -11.36
CA VAL A 146 -5.49 -6.12 -11.33
C VAL A 146 -4.71 -7.30 -10.77
N PHE A 147 -3.86 -7.90 -11.60
CA PHE A 147 -2.96 -8.99 -11.23
C PHE A 147 -1.55 -8.45 -10.99
N ILE A 148 -0.88 -8.94 -9.95
CA ILE A 148 0.54 -8.68 -9.75
C ILE A 148 1.33 -9.56 -10.72
N LYS A 149 2.09 -8.95 -11.64
CA LYS A 149 2.88 -9.63 -12.69
C LYS A 149 2.08 -10.68 -13.46
N ASN A 150 0.79 -10.44 -13.67
CA ASN A 150 -0.14 -11.35 -14.36
C ASN A 150 -0.33 -12.73 -13.69
N GLU A 151 0.07 -12.89 -12.43
CA GLU A 151 0.03 -14.19 -11.75
C GLU A 151 -0.84 -14.18 -10.48
N LYS A 152 -0.62 -13.22 -9.59
CA LYS A 152 -1.22 -13.20 -8.27
C LYS A 152 -2.34 -12.16 -8.17
N PHE A 153 -3.41 -12.54 -7.51
CA PHE A 153 -4.59 -11.71 -7.33
C PHE A 153 -4.90 -11.55 -5.83
N TYR A 154 -4.98 -10.31 -5.37
CA TYR A 154 -5.23 -9.98 -3.97
C TYR A 154 -6.47 -9.12 -3.82
N VAL A 155 -7.19 -9.35 -2.73
CA VAL A 155 -8.37 -8.57 -2.30
C VAL A 155 -8.27 -8.22 -0.82
N ARG A 156 -9.01 -7.20 -0.40
CA ARG A 156 -9.17 -6.87 1.02
C ARG A 156 -10.31 -7.66 1.62
N VAL A 157 -10.06 -8.28 2.77
CA VAL A 157 -11.07 -8.95 3.59
C VAL A 157 -10.92 -8.41 5.01
N GLY A 158 -11.80 -7.51 5.41
CA GLY A 158 -11.59 -6.72 6.64
C GLY A 158 -10.32 -5.88 6.53
N ASN A 159 -9.49 -5.88 7.57
CA ASN A 159 -8.18 -5.19 7.58
C ASN A 159 -7.02 -6.04 7.06
N ALA A 160 -7.29 -7.19 6.42
CA ALA A 160 -6.28 -8.08 5.85
C ALA A 160 -6.31 -8.08 4.32
N THR A 161 -5.16 -8.35 3.70
CA THR A 161 -5.03 -8.58 2.26
C THR A 161 -4.79 -10.07 2.01
N ASN A 162 -5.67 -10.69 1.24
CA ASN A 162 -5.65 -12.13 0.97
C ASN A 162 -5.48 -12.42 -0.53
N SER A 163 -4.71 -13.45 -0.86
CA SER A 163 -4.66 -13.99 -2.22
C SER A 163 -5.86 -14.92 -2.46
N LEU A 164 -6.37 -14.89 -3.69
CA LEU A 164 -7.43 -15.78 -4.14
C LEU A 164 -6.86 -16.84 -5.07
N ASN A 165 -7.40 -18.08 -4.98
CA ASN A 165 -7.11 -19.15 -5.94
C ASN A 165 -7.90 -18.93 -7.25
N SER A 166 -7.62 -19.71 -8.29
CA SER A 166 -8.22 -19.53 -9.62
C SER A 166 -9.75 -19.55 -9.62
N LYS A 167 -10.36 -20.44 -8.83
CA LYS A 167 -11.83 -20.52 -8.71
C LYS A 167 -12.41 -19.29 -8.02
N GLU A 168 -11.79 -18.88 -6.92
CA GLU A 168 -12.19 -17.69 -6.17
C GLU A 168 -12.05 -16.42 -7.02
N ILE A 169 -10.96 -16.30 -7.80
CA ILE A 169 -10.75 -15.19 -8.73
C ILE A 169 -11.89 -15.12 -9.75
N TYR A 170 -12.22 -16.25 -10.38
CA TYR A 170 -13.31 -16.32 -11.36
C TYR A 170 -14.64 -15.86 -10.77
N ASP A 171 -15.01 -16.42 -9.62
CA ASP A 171 -16.25 -16.09 -8.92
C ASP A 171 -16.28 -14.62 -8.47
N TYR A 172 -15.16 -14.11 -7.94
CA TYR A 172 -15.02 -12.73 -7.49
C TYR A 172 -15.15 -11.74 -8.65
N CYS A 173 -14.39 -11.94 -9.72
CA CYS A 173 -14.40 -11.05 -10.89
C CYS A 173 -15.79 -10.97 -11.54
N ASN A 174 -16.49 -12.11 -11.65
CA ASN A 174 -17.83 -12.15 -12.20
C ASN A 174 -18.88 -11.40 -11.38
N ARG A 175 -18.64 -11.19 -10.09
CA ARG A 175 -19.55 -10.45 -9.20
C ARG A 175 -19.16 -8.99 -9.01
N HIS A 176 -17.85 -8.72 -8.98
CA HIS A 176 -17.33 -7.41 -8.61
C HIS A 176 -17.33 -6.41 -9.79
N TRP A 177 -17.03 -6.89 -11.00
CA TRP A 177 -16.95 -6.04 -12.20
C TRP A 177 -18.06 -6.31 -13.24
N ARG A 178 -19.24 -6.57 -12.76
CA ARG A 178 -20.45 -6.65 -13.62
C ARG A 178 -21.11 -5.30 -13.83
#